data_b09ed1bc6530000475c43ab7bb5d25dc
#
_entry.id   b09ed1bc6530000475c43ab7bb5d25dc
#
_cell.length_a   1.000
_cell.length_b   1.000
_cell.length_c   1.000
_cell.angle_alpha   90.00
_cell.angle_beta   90.00
_cell.angle_gamma   90.00
#
_symmetry.space_group_name_H-M   'P 1'
#
loop_
_entity.id
_entity.type
_entity.pdbx_description
1 polymer ?
#
loop_
_entity_poly.entity_id
_entity_poly.type
_entity_poly.pdbx_seq_one_letter_code
_entity_poly.pdbx_strand_id
1 'polypeptide(L)'
;DVLVKQLERHPRTLKGGFWHKLVYQHQMWLDGLYMASPFLAQYGAEFNRPDLIDEAIKQFRLCHEYTYDARTGLYYHAWDESKSQRWADPETGHSPNFWGRSIGWWFMALVDALDYIPENHPGRADMIEWVLELAETLPKYQDKNGLWYQAIDQPKRVGNFPEASVTSQCMYAYAKAVNKGYIDKKYRAVAEKAFKGLNDKLIRENADGTLTLTRCCQVGGLGGNPYRDGSFEYYIGEKMRDNDAKATGPYTVSYTHLTLPTILRV
;
A
#
# COMPACT_ATOMS: atom_id res chain seq x y z
N ASP A 1 -14.14 -8.28 -18.67
CA ASP A 1 -14.00 -9.73 -18.93
C ASP A 1 -12.57 -10.24 -19.12
N VAL A 2 -11.70 -9.54 -19.90
CA VAL A 2 -10.34 -10.03 -20.19
C VAL A 2 -9.51 -10.19 -18.92
N LEU A 3 -9.47 -9.16 -18.08
CA LEU A 3 -8.71 -9.18 -16.82
C LEU A 3 -9.25 -10.20 -15.83
N VAL A 4 -10.57 -10.36 -15.73
CA VAL A 4 -11.18 -11.39 -14.87
C VAL A 4 -10.74 -12.77 -15.31
N LYS A 5 -10.87 -13.09 -16.61
CA LYS A 5 -10.41 -14.38 -17.16
C LYS A 5 -8.92 -14.62 -16.96
N GLN A 6 -8.11 -13.55 -16.99
CA GLN A 6 -6.68 -13.63 -16.69
C GLN A 6 -6.46 -14.02 -15.21
N LEU A 7 -7.17 -13.37 -14.28
CA LEU A 7 -7.04 -13.65 -12.85
C LEU A 7 -7.60 -15.03 -12.46
N GLU A 8 -8.68 -15.49 -13.10
CA GLU A 8 -9.21 -16.84 -12.91
C GLU A 8 -8.17 -17.94 -13.23
N ARG A 9 -7.30 -17.68 -14.20
CA ARG A 9 -6.23 -18.60 -14.66
C ARG A 9 -4.86 -18.29 -14.07
N HIS A 10 -4.77 -17.19 -13.29
CA HIS A 10 -3.48 -16.75 -12.75
C HIS A 10 -2.94 -17.80 -11.75
N PRO A 11 -1.65 -18.16 -11.82
CA PRO A 11 -1.05 -19.10 -10.88
C PRO A 11 -1.21 -18.64 -9.43
N ARG A 12 -1.33 -19.64 -8.57
CA ARG A 12 -1.58 -19.41 -7.13
C ARG A 12 -0.58 -20.17 -6.28
N THR A 13 -0.34 -19.66 -5.09
CA THR A 13 0.31 -20.40 -4.01
C THR A 13 -0.54 -21.61 -3.61
N LEU A 14 -0.01 -22.54 -2.86
CA LEU A 14 -0.78 -23.68 -2.31
C LEU A 14 -1.91 -23.21 -1.39
N LYS A 15 -1.74 -22.06 -0.74
CA LYS A 15 -2.77 -21.40 0.08
C LYS A 15 -3.85 -20.72 -0.77
N GLY A 16 -3.63 -20.55 -2.07
CA GLY A 16 -4.58 -19.97 -3.02
C GLY A 16 -4.38 -18.47 -3.27
N GLY A 17 -3.30 -17.87 -2.76
CA GLY A 17 -2.91 -16.49 -3.05
C GLY A 17 -2.39 -16.34 -4.48
N PHE A 18 -2.71 -15.23 -5.13
CA PHE A 18 -2.14 -14.95 -6.46
C PHE A 18 -0.61 -14.79 -6.38
N TRP A 19 0.11 -15.43 -7.29
CA TRP A 19 1.51 -15.05 -7.48
C TRP A 19 1.57 -13.58 -7.88
N HIS A 20 2.55 -12.86 -7.35
CA HIS A 20 2.69 -11.44 -7.69
C HIS A 20 2.81 -11.19 -9.21
N LYS A 21 3.56 -12.04 -9.89
CA LYS A 21 3.69 -12.11 -11.36
C LYS A 21 4.08 -13.54 -11.76
N LEU A 22 3.91 -13.88 -13.03
CA LEU A 22 4.31 -15.19 -13.55
C LEU A 22 5.78 -15.53 -13.29
N VAL A 23 6.65 -14.52 -13.28
CA VAL A 23 8.09 -14.67 -13.01
C VAL A 23 8.43 -14.72 -11.52
N TYR A 24 7.48 -14.41 -10.62
CA TYR A 24 7.64 -14.43 -9.16
C TYR A 24 6.79 -15.56 -8.57
N GLN A 25 7.18 -16.77 -8.90
CA GLN A 25 6.45 -17.99 -8.52
C GLN A 25 6.36 -18.13 -7.02
N HIS A 26 5.21 -18.58 -6.53
CA HIS A 26 4.91 -18.81 -5.11
C HIS A 26 4.99 -17.58 -4.19
N GLN A 27 5.06 -16.36 -4.77
CA GLN A 27 5.25 -15.14 -3.99
C GLN A 27 3.98 -14.28 -3.99
N MET A 28 3.58 -13.80 -2.82
CA MET A 28 2.59 -12.75 -2.65
C MET A 28 3.28 -11.46 -2.21
N TRP A 29 3.01 -10.35 -2.88
CA TRP A 29 3.52 -9.03 -2.55
C TRP A 29 2.35 -8.08 -2.33
N LEU A 30 2.49 -7.13 -1.40
CA LEU A 30 1.45 -6.13 -1.13
C LEU A 30 1.11 -5.29 -2.37
N ASP A 31 2.09 -5.04 -3.24
CA ASP A 31 1.90 -4.37 -4.53
C ASP A 31 0.91 -5.13 -5.43
N GLY A 32 1.08 -6.44 -5.55
CA GLY A 32 0.21 -7.28 -6.37
C GLY A 32 -1.22 -7.32 -5.85
N LEU A 33 -1.40 -7.26 -4.54
CA LEU A 33 -2.70 -7.18 -3.93
C LEU A 33 -3.46 -5.93 -4.38
N TYR A 34 -2.81 -4.75 -4.35
CA TYR A 34 -3.42 -3.51 -4.81
C TYR A 34 -3.83 -3.59 -6.29
N MET A 35 -3.02 -4.23 -7.12
CA MET A 35 -3.30 -4.34 -8.56
C MET A 35 -4.51 -5.23 -8.88
N ALA A 36 -4.81 -6.23 -8.04
CA ALA A 36 -5.85 -7.22 -8.31
C ALA A 36 -7.11 -7.03 -7.47
N SER A 37 -6.97 -6.90 -6.15
CA SER A 37 -8.11 -7.07 -5.23
C SER A 37 -9.13 -5.93 -5.27
N PRO A 38 -8.76 -4.63 -5.33
CA PRO A 38 -9.74 -3.56 -5.53
C PRO A 38 -10.49 -3.68 -6.86
N PHE A 39 -9.79 -4.09 -7.93
CA PHE A 39 -10.43 -4.35 -9.22
C PHE A 39 -11.45 -5.49 -9.14
N LEU A 40 -11.12 -6.61 -8.47
CA LEU A 40 -12.05 -7.72 -8.29
C LEU A 40 -13.28 -7.31 -7.47
N ALA A 41 -13.09 -6.54 -6.40
CA ALA A 41 -14.18 -6.03 -5.58
C ALA A 41 -15.11 -5.12 -6.39
N GLN A 42 -14.54 -4.16 -7.12
CA GLN A 42 -15.30 -3.26 -7.98
C GLN A 42 -16.05 -4.01 -9.08
N TYR A 43 -15.36 -4.85 -9.83
CA TYR A 43 -15.98 -5.63 -10.90
C TYR A 43 -17.09 -6.54 -10.36
N GLY A 44 -16.85 -7.18 -9.21
CA GLY A 44 -17.82 -8.02 -8.53
C GLY A 44 -19.11 -7.27 -8.18
N ALA A 45 -18.98 -6.06 -7.66
CA ALA A 45 -20.12 -5.20 -7.33
C ALA A 45 -20.86 -4.71 -8.58
N GLU A 46 -20.15 -4.21 -9.59
CA GLU A 46 -20.74 -3.62 -10.80
C GLU A 46 -21.42 -4.66 -11.70
N PHE A 47 -20.90 -5.89 -11.74
CA PHE A 47 -21.38 -6.95 -12.64
C PHE A 47 -22.09 -8.11 -11.91
N ASN A 48 -22.47 -7.91 -10.63
CA ASN A 48 -23.16 -8.90 -9.79
C ASN A 48 -22.42 -10.27 -9.76
N ARG A 49 -21.11 -10.22 -9.48
CA ARG A 49 -20.22 -11.37 -9.34
C ARG A 49 -19.69 -11.44 -7.89
N PRO A 50 -20.52 -11.89 -6.94
CA PRO A 50 -20.12 -11.98 -5.52
C PRO A 50 -18.92 -12.89 -5.30
N ASP A 51 -18.71 -13.90 -6.14
CA ASP A 51 -17.54 -14.77 -6.14
C ASP A 51 -16.22 -14.01 -6.31
N LEU A 52 -16.21 -12.89 -7.04
CA LEU A 52 -15.03 -12.04 -7.19
C LEU A 52 -14.79 -11.15 -5.96
N ILE A 53 -15.86 -10.78 -5.26
CA ILE A 53 -15.74 -10.09 -3.96
C ILE A 53 -15.15 -11.05 -2.92
N ASP A 54 -15.65 -12.29 -2.85
CA ASP A 54 -15.11 -13.34 -1.99
C ASP A 54 -13.62 -13.60 -2.28
N GLU A 55 -13.26 -13.66 -3.56
CA GLU A 55 -11.86 -13.83 -3.98
C GLU A 55 -10.99 -12.65 -3.54
N ALA A 56 -11.46 -11.41 -3.70
CA ALA A 56 -10.72 -10.23 -3.25
C ALA A 56 -10.46 -10.31 -1.73
N ILE A 57 -11.48 -10.61 -0.94
CA ILE A 57 -11.35 -10.72 0.53
C ILE A 57 -10.41 -11.86 0.92
N LYS A 58 -10.48 -13.00 0.22
CA LYS A 58 -9.53 -14.11 0.42
C LYS A 58 -8.08 -13.64 0.21
N GLN A 59 -7.81 -12.87 -0.84
CA GLN A 59 -6.46 -12.35 -1.11
C GLN A 59 -6.00 -11.39 -0.01
N PHE A 60 -6.89 -10.53 0.51
CA PHE A 60 -6.60 -9.69 1.66
C PHE A 60 -6.26 -10.52 2.90
N ARG A 61 -7.06 -11.54 3.24
CA ARG A 61 -6.79 -12.42 4.38
C ARG A 61 -5.44 -13.11 4.29
N LEU A 62 -5.10 -13.65 3.13
CA LEU A 62 -3.81 -14.30 2.91
C LEU A 62 -2.65 -13.31 3.05
N CYS A 63 -2.76 -12.11 2.48
CA CYS A 63 -1.73 -11.09 2.66
C CYS A 63 -1.57 -10.70 4.14
N HIS A 64 -2.68 -10.48 4.86
CA HIS A 64 -2.62 -10.20 6.29
C HIS A 64 -1.94 -11.34 7.05
N GLU A 65 -2.42 -12.58 6.88
CA GLU A 65 -1.91 -13.77 7.59
C GLU A 65 -0.40 -13.98 7.38
N TYR A 66 0.11 -13.75 6.16
CA TYR A 66 1.48 -14.11 5.79
C TYR A 66 2.44 -12.93 5.67
N THR A 67 2.02 -11.69 5.90
CA THR A 67 2.94 -10.53 5.85
C THR A 67 2.88 -9.63 7.08
N TYR A 68 1.91 -9.82 7.97
CA TYR A 68 1.77 -9.01 9.18
C TYR A 68 2.79 -9.37 10.25
N ASP A 69 3.41 -8.38 10.84
CA ASP A 69 4.27 -8.52 12.02
C ASP A 69 3.60 -7.90 13.24
N ALA A 70 3.05 -8.73 14.12
CA ALA A 70 2.33 -8.31 15.32
C ALA A 70 3.20 -7.51 16.30
N ARG A 71 4.53 -7.66 16.24
CA ARG A 71 5.47 -6.94 17.12
C ARG A 71 5.57 -5.46 16.74
N THR A 72 5.51 -5.14 15.46
CA THR A 72 5.64 -3.77 14.95
C THR A 72 4.31 -3.17 14.51
N GLY A 73 3.32 -4.01 14.19
CA GLY A 73 2.07 -3.64 13.56
C GLY A 73 2.24 -3.28 12.07
N LEU A 74 3.38 -3.62 11.47
CA LEU A 74 3.70 -3.37 10.07
C LEU A 74 3.54 -4.64 9.23
N TYR A 75 3.67 -4.47 7.92
CA TYR A 75 3.58 -5.55 6.94
C TYR A 75 4.88 -5.67 6.16
N TYR A 76 5.42 -6.89 6.06
CA TYR A 76 6.54 -7.17 5.17
C TYR A 76 6.15 -6.93 3.71
N HIS A 77 7.11 -6.50 2.88
CA HIS A 77 6.87 -6.21 1.48
C HIS A 77 6.28 -7.41 0.73
N ALA A 78 6.78 -8.61 1.03
CA ALA A 78 6.39 -9.84 0.37
C ALA A 78 6.56 -11.07 1.26
N TRP A 79 5.88 -12.13 0.84
CA TRP A 79 5.99 -13.49 1.37
C TRP A 79 6.24 -14.48 0.23
N ASP A 80 7.23 -15.36 0.42
CA ASP A 80 7.50 -16.51 -0.45
C ASP A 80 7.04 -17.80 0.26
N GLU A 81 5.93 -18.37 -0.21
CA GLU A 81 5.41 -19.64 0.35
C GLU A 81 6.41 -20.78 0.26
N SER A 82 7.20 -20.82 -0.82
CA SER A 82 8.21 -21.86 -1.03
C SER A 82 9.46 -21.70 -0.17
N LYS A 83 9.68 -20.48 0.39
CA LYS A 83 10.87 -20.11 1.18
C LYS A 83 12.19 -20.36 0.43
N SER A 84 12.13 -20.45 -0.89
CA SER A 84 13.28 -20.79 -1.74
C SER A 84 14.00 -19.57 -2.30
N GLN A 85 13.39 -18.41 -2.21
CA GLN A 85 14.02 -17.17 -2.66
C GLN A 85 15.12 -16.74 -1.71
N ARG A 86 16.26 -16.31 -2.26
CA ARG A 86 17.42 -15.89 -1.47
C ARG A 86 17.14 -14.70 -0.54
N TRP A 87 16.13 -13.90 -0.86
CA TRP A 87 15.67 -12.78 -0.03
C TRP A 87 14.71 -13.21 1.08
N ALA A 88 14.11 -14.40 0.96
CA ALA A 88 13.10 -14.85 1.90
C ALA A 88 13.75 -15.42 3.16
N ASP A 89 13.17 -15.08 4.30
CA ASP A 89 13.51 -15.74 5.55
C ASP A 89 13.21 -17.26 5.45
N PRO A 90 14.14 -18.14 5.80
CA PRO A 90 14.00 -19.59 5.60
C PRO A 90 12.94 -20.23 6.51
N GLU A 91 12.54 -19.55 7.60
CA GLU A 91 11.53 -20.08 8.52
C GLU A 91 10.14 -19.53 8.23
N THR A 92 10.04 -18.24 7.92
CA THR A 92 8.76 -17.55 7.73
C THR A 92 8.40 -17.32 6.27
N GLY A 93 9.38 -17.16 5.39
CA GLY A 93 9.18 -16.74 4.01
C GLY A 93 9.08 -15.22 3.82
N HIS A 94 9.20 -14.42 4.88
CA HIS A 94 9.10 -12.98 4.82
C HIS A 94 10.28 -12.32 4.11
N SER A 95 10.02 -11.18 3.46
CA SER A 95 11.08 -10.28 3.02
C SER A 95 11.74 -9.58 4.21
N PRO A 96 13.01 -9.12 4.09
CA PRO A 96 13.79 -8.73 5.27
C PRO A 96 13.41 -7.37 5.88
N ASN A 97 12.71 -6.48 5.16
CA ASN A 97 12.42 -5.12 5.61
C ASN A 97 10.98 -4.69 5.34
N PHE A 98 10.53 -3.71 6.11
CA PHE A 98 9.25 -3.02 5.91
C PHE A 98 9.43 -1.86 4.94
N TRP A 99 9.13 -2.08 3.66
CA TRP A 99 9.20 -1.05 2.65
C TRP A 99 7.95 -0.16 2.71
N GLY A 100 8.15 1.16 2.87
CA GLY A 100 7.04 2.09 3.10
C GLY A 100 5.97 2.05 2.02
N ARG A 101 6.37 2.08 0.74
CA ARG A 101 5.39 2.07 -0.38
C ARG A 101 4.55 0.79 -0.44
N SER A 102 5.09 -0.36 -0.10
CA SER A 102 4.28 -1.58 -0.08
C SER A 102 3.17 -1.52 0.96
N ILE A 103 3.47 -0.95 2.13
CA ILE A 103 2.46 -0.69 3.17
C ILE A 103 1.43 0.35 2.69
N GLY A 104 1.88 1.37 1.98
CA GLY A 104 0.98 2.34 1.34
C GLY A 104 0.02 1.68 0.35
N TRP A 105 0.50 0.75 -0.49
CA TRP A 105 -0.35 -0.05 -1.39
C TRP A 105 -1.38 -0.89 -0.64
N TRP A 106 -0.95 -1.54 0.45
CA TRP A 106 -1.85 -2.32 1.31
C TRP A 106 -2.97 -1.45 1.88
N PHE A 107 -2.63 -0.30 2.44
CA PHE A 107 -3.60 0.62 3.05
C PHE A 107 -4.58 1.19 2.01
N MET A 108 -4.07 1.59 0.83
CA MET A 108 -4.93 2.03 -0.29
C MET A 108 -5.86 0.90 -0.75
N ALA A 109 -5.33 -0.32 -0.91
CA ALA A 109 -6.13 -1.46 -1.36
C ALA A 109 -7.35 -1.72 -0.46
N LEU A 110 -7.15 -1.66 0.86
CA LEU A 110 -8.23 -1.84 1.84
C LEU A 110 -9.33 -0.80 1.66
N VAL A 111 -8.97 0.49 1.67
CA VAL A 111 -9.96 1.58 1.60
C VAL A 111 -10.63 1.68 0.23
N ASP A 112 -9.97 1.24 -0.84
CA ASP A 112 -10.54 1.23 -2.18
C ASP A 112 -11.50 0.05 -2.39
N ALA A 113 -11.12 -1.14 -1.93
CA ALA A 113 -11.98 -2.31 -2.02
C ALA A 113 -13.26 -2.17 -1.16
N LEU A 114 -13.15 -1.54 0.02
CA LEU A 114 -14.29 -1.32 0.92
C LEU A 114 -15.43 -0.49 0.31
N ASP A 115 -15.18 0.31 -0.73
CA ASP A 115 -16.24 1.03 -1.45
C ASP A 115 -17.21 0.08 -2.17
N TYR A 116 -16.76 -1.12 -2.51
CA TYR A 116 -17.49 -2.09 -3.34
C TYR A 116 -17.91 -3.35 -2.59
N ILE A 117 -17.38 -3.59 -1.40
CA ILE A 117 -17.76 -4.73 -0.57
C ILE A 117 -19.06 -4.40 0.18
N PRO A 118 -20.14 -5.20 0.03
CA PRO A 118 -21.41 -4.96 0.69
C PRO A 118 -21.27 -4.82 2.21
N GLU A 119 -22.09 -3.96 2.83
CA GLU A 119 -22.03 -3.72 4.27
C GLU A 119 -22.31 -4.97 5.10
N ASN A 120 -23.17 -5.86 4.60
CA ASN A 120 -23.53 -7.13 5.23
C ASN A 120 -22.57 -8.28 4.89
N HIS A 121 -21.50 -8.04 4.12
CA HIS A 121 -20.56 -9.10 3.79
C HIS A 121 -19.75 -9.53 5.02
N PRO A 122 -19.67 -10.86 5.33
CA PRO A 122 -19.03 -11.33 6.56
C PRO A 122 -17.55 -10.98 6.68
N GLY A 123 -16.83 -10.80 5.57
CA GLY A 123 -15.43 -10.42 5.57
C GLY A 123 -15.16 -8.91 5.65
N ARG A 124 -16.21 -8.07 5.63
CA ARG A 124 -16.04 -6.62 5.69
C ARG A 124 -15.50 -6.14 7.03
N ALA A 125 -15.93 -6.79 8.11
CA ALA A 125 -15.47 -6.42 9.46
C ALA A 125 -13.96 -6.60 9.63
N ASP A 126 -13.39 -7.71 9.14
CA ASP A 126 -11.95 -7.96 9.18
C ASP A 126 -11.18 -6.84 8.45
N MET A 127 -11.67 -6.43 7.28
CA MET A 127 -11.00 -5.38 6.49
C MET A 127 -11.04 -4.01 7.19
N ILE A 128 -12.14 -3.67 7.87
CA ILE A 128 -12.24 -2.45 8.67
C ILE A 128 -11.29 -2.53 9.87
N GLU A 129 -11.16 -3.69 10.50
CA GLU A 129 -10.20 -3.93 11.58
C GLU A 129 -8.76 -3.69 11.10
N TRP A 130 -8.36 -4.22 9.94
CA TRP A 130 -7.02 -3.98 9.38
C TRP A 130 -6.77 -2.52 9.00
N VAL A 131 -7.80 -1.81 8.55
CA VAL A 131 -7.73 -0.35 8.35
C VAL A 131 -7.47 0.36 9.68
N LEU A 132 -8.14 -0.04 10.75
CA LEU A 132 -7.96 0.54 12.09
C LEU A 132 -6.58 0.21 12.66
N GLU A 133 -6.11 -1.03 12.54
CA GLU A 133 -4.75 -1.43 12.97
C GLU A 133 -3.66 -0.56 12.33
N LEU A 134 -3.76 -0.33 11.01
CA LEU A 134 -2.84 0.58 10.31
C LEU A 134 -3.00 2.02 10.78
N ALA A 135 -4.24 2.47 10.98
CA ALA A 135 -4.51 3.82 11.44
C ALA A 135 -3.92 4.10 12.84
N GLU A 136 -3.85 3.10 13.70
CA GLU A 136 -3.22 3.17 15.03
C GLU A 136 -1.70 3.01 15.00
N THR A 137 -1.20 2.28 14.02
CA THR A 137 0.22 1.93 13.93
C THR A 137 1.04 2.99 13.20
N LEU A 138 0.61 3.42 12.02
CA LEU A 138 1.40 4.29 11.15
C LEU A 138 1.77 5.65 11.76
N PRO A 139 0.96 6.28 12.64
CA PRO A 139 1.37 7.52 13.30
C PRO A 139 2.63 7.39 14.17
N LYS A 140 2.93 6.18 14.68
CA LYS A 140 4.14 5.90 15.45
C LYS A 140 5.42 6.02 14.61
N TYR A 141 5.29 5.86 13.30
CA TYR A 141 6.37 5.92 12.30
C TYR A 141 6.36 7.21 11.47
N GLN A 142 5.36 8.07 11.67
CA GLN A 142 5.30 9.38 11.02
C GLN A 142 6.28 10.34 11.70
N ASP A 143 7.17 10.97 10.94
CA ASP A 143 8.13 11.90 11.49
C ASP A 143 7.49 13.23 11.97
N LYS A 144 8.30 14.09 12.58
CA LYS A 144 7.83 15.40 13.07
C LYS A 144 7.27 16.30 11.97
N ASN A 145 7.71 16.12 10.72
CA ASN A 145 7.25 16.88 9.56
C ASN A 145 6.04 16.24 8.87
N GLY A 146 5.55 15.09 9.33
CA GLY A 146 4.40 14.41 8.76
C GLY A 146 4.72 13.39 7.66
N LEU A 147 5.99 13.04 7.50
CA LEU A 147 6.43 12.15 6.40
C LEU A 147 6.76 10.76 6.91
N TRP A 148 6.60 9.76 6.03
CA TRP A 148 7.09 8.40 6.25
C TRP A 148 8.30 8.12 5.38
N TYR A 149 9.14 7.20 5.84
CA TYR A 149 10.44 6.89 5.26
C TYR A 149 10.39 5.68 4.32
N GLN A 150 11.41 5.55 3.47
CA GLN A 150 11.59 4.45 2.52
C GLN A 150 11.60 3.10 3.24
N ALA A 151 12.44 2.91 4.26
CA ALA A 151 12.35 1.83 5.24
C ALA A 151 11.64 2.40 6.48
N ILE A 152 10.37 2.06 6.65
CA ILE A 152 9.44 2.85 7.47
C ILE A 152 9.79 2.81 8.96
N ASP A 153 10.31 1.70 9.46
CA ASP A 153 10.67 1.45 10.85
C ASP A 153 12.09 1.92 11.23
N GLN A 154 12.88 2.40 10.26
CA GLN A 154 14.27 2.76 10.43
C GLN A 154 14.59 4.24 10.11
N PRO A 155 13.78 5.22 10.60
CA PRO A 155 13.92 6.62 10.17
C PRO A 155 15.26 7.27 10.53
N LYS A 156 15.97 6.73 11.53
CA LYS A 156 17.27 7.25 12.00
C LYS A 156 18.47 6.57 11.35
N ARG A 157 18.26 5.49 10.58
CA ARG A 157 19.36 4.78 9.94
C ARG A 157 19.93 5.63 8.81
N VAL A 158 21.27 5.72 8.79
CA VAL A 158 22.00 6.56 7.80
C VAL A 158 21.64 6.13 6.38
N GLY A 159 21.35 7.10 5.52
CA GLY A 159 20.94 6.90 4.13
C GLY A 159 19.43 6.77 3.92
N ASN A 160 18.64 6.50 4.97
CA ASN A 160 17.18 6.48 4.83
C ASN A 160 16.62 7.88 4.59
N PHE A 161 15.51 7.98 3.91
CA PHE A 161 14.94 9.26 3.50
C PHE A 161 13.41 9.25 3.57
N PRO A 162 12.78 10.43 3.82
CA PRO A 162 11.34 10.61 3.66
C PRO A 162 10.96 10.38 2.20
N GLU A 163 9.96 9.54 1.95
CA GLU A 163 9.61 9.08 0.61
C GLU A 163 8.20 9.54 0.22
N ALA A 164 8.08 10.11 -0.97
CA ALA A 164 6.86 10.78 -1.40
C ALA A 164 5.69 9.82 -1.64
N SER A 165 5.93 8.62 -2.19
CA SER A 165 4.82 7.73 -2.53
C SER A 165 4.17 7.13 -1.30
N VAL A 166 4.92 6.61 -0.34
CA VAL A 166 4.33 6.11 0.91
C VAL A 166 3.57 7.22 1.64
N THR A 167 4.13 8.43 1.67
CA THR A 167 3.48 9.55 2.35
C THR A 167 2.17 9.94 1.67
N SER A 168 2.15 10.02 0.34
CA SER A 168 0.94 10.33 -0.44
C SER A 168 -0.12 9.23 -0.31
N GLN A 169 0.28 7.96 -0.35
CA GLN A 169 -0.60 6.81 -0.23
C GLN A 169 -1.25 6.71 1.15
N CYS A 170 -0.45 6.84 2.21
CA CYS A 170 -0.98 6.86 3.57
C CYS A 170 -1.91 8.07 3.79
N MET A 171 -1.51 9.26 3.34
CA MET A 171 -2.36 10.46 3.39
C MET A 171 -3.72 10.23 2.75
N TYR A 172 -3.73 9.65 1.54
CA TYR A 172 -4.96 9.30 0.83
C TYR A 172 -5.81 8.32 1.63
N ALA A 173 -5.23 7.22 2.08
CA ALA A 173 -5.96 6.18 2.79
C ALA A 173 -6.57 6.69 4.10
N TYR A 174 -5.83 7.48 4.88
CA TYR A 174 -6.37 8.14 6.08
C TYR A 174 -7.52 9.08 5.77
N ALA A 175 -7.35 9.97 4.78
CA ALA A 175 -8.37 10.95 4.43
C ALA A 175 -9.66 10.26 3.95
N LYS A 176 -9.53 9.23 3.12
CA LYS A 176 -10.65 8.43 2.63
C LYS A 176 -11.31 7.63 3.75
N ALA A 177 -10.53 6.92 4.59
CA ALA A 177 -11.07 6.12 5.68
C ALA A 177 -11.88 6.97 6.68
N VAL A 178 -11.40 8.17 7.03
CA VAL A 178 -12.14 9.11 7.87
C VAL A 178 -13.42 9.57 7.18
N ASN A 179 -13.37 9.93 5.90
CA ASN A 179 -14.53 10.43 5.18
C ASN A 179 -15.61 9.37 4.97
N LYS A 180 -15.22 8.10 4.88
CA LYS A 180 -16.13 6.96 4.77
C LYS A 180 -16.60 6.43 6.13
N GLY A 181 -16.06 6.95 7.22
CA GLY A 181 -16.42 6.53 8.59
C GLY A 181 -15.84 5.17 8.99
N TYR A 182 -14.81 4.68 8.29
CA TYR A 182 -14.12 3.42 8.66
C TYR A 182 -13.26 3.58 9.91
N ILE A 183 -12.75 4.80 10.15
CA ILE A 183 -11.97 5.16 11.33
C ILE A 183 -12.43 6.49 11.92
N ASP A 184 -12.07 6.73 13.18
CA ASP A 184 -12.43 7.94 13.93
C ASP A 184 -11.86 9.22 13.28
N LYS A 185 -12.61 10.30 13.38
CA LYS A 185 -12.26 11.63 12.83
C LYS A 185 -10.92 12.19 13.37
N LYS A 186 -10.46 11.74 14.56
CA LYS A 186 -9.16 12.14 15.13
C LYS A 186 -7.99 11.83 14.18
N TYR A 187 -8.10 10.79 13.36
CA TYR A 187 -7.06 10.40 12.41
C TYR A 187 -6.94 11.34 11.20
N ARG A 188 -7.89 12.26 11.00
CA ARG A 188 -7.78 13.31 9.99
C ARG A 188 -6.51 14.15 10.17
N ALA A 189 -6.14 14.45 11.41
CA ALA A 189 -4.92 15.20 11.71
C ALA A 189 -3.63 14.54 11.19
N VAL A 190 -3.61 13.20 11.07
CA VAL A 190 -2.46 12.46 10.49
C VAL A 190 -2.33 12.76 9.01
N ALA A 191 -3.45 12.76 8.27
CA ALA A 191 -3.46 13.09 6.84
C ALA A 191 -3.13 14.57 6.59
N GLU A 192 -3.67 15.49 7.39
CA GLU A 192 -3.39 16.92 7.27
C GLU A 192 -1.91 17.24 7.54
N LYS A 193 -1.33 16.57 8.54
CA LYS A 193 0.10 16.69 8.85
C LYS A 193 0.96 16.16 7.68
N ALA A 194 0.56 15.03 7.05
CA ALA A 194 1.24 14.49 5.88
C ALA A 194 1.14 15.44 4.68
N PHE A 195 -0.04 16.00 4.43
CA PHE A 195 -0.26 17.00 3.37
C PHE A 195 0.67 18.21 3.55
N LYS A 196 0.71 18.78 4.77
CA LYS A 196 1.61 19.88 5.08
C LYS A 196 3.08 19.49 4.85
N GLY A 197 3.48 18.31 5.30
CA GLY A 197 4.85 17.82 5.16
C GLY A 197 5.27 17.63 3.70
N LEU A 198 4.40 17.07 2.86
CA LEU A 198 4.64 16.96 1.41
C LEU A 198 4.86 18.33 0.78
N ASN A 199 3.96 19.28 1.05
CA ASN A 199 4.06 20.65 0.51
C ASN A 199 5.33 21.36 0.97
N ASP A 200 5.66 21.30 2.26
CA ASP A 200 6.79 22.05 2.84
C ASP A 200 8.15 21.45 2.47
N LYS A 201 8.22 20.14 2.21
CA LYS A 201 9.51 19.41 2.14
C LYS A 201 9.78 18.68 0.84
N LEU A 202 8.74 18.23 0.13
CA LEU A 202 8.88 17.39 -1.05
C LEU A 202 8.32 18.02 -2.32
N ILE A 203 7.56 19.10 -2.23
CA ILE A 203 7.15 19.89 -3.39
C ILE A 203 8.13 21.02 -3.60
N ARG A 204 8.60 21.13 -4.84
CA ARG A 204 9.47 22.22 -5.32
C ARG A 204 8.70 23.05 -6.34
N GLU A 205 8.66 24.34 -6.17
CA GLU A 205 8.20 25.28 -7.18
C GLU A 205 9.31 25.52 -8.20
N ASN A 206 8.99 25.43 -9.48
CA ASN A 206 9.88 25.68 -10.60
C ASN A 206 9.84 27.15 -11.04
N ALA A 207 10.85 27.58 -11.79
CA ALA A 207 10.93 28.97 -12.26
C ALA A 207 9.76 29.43 -13.15
N ASP A 208 9.05 28.48 -13.78
CA ASP A 208 7.86 28.71 -14.59
C ASP A 208 6.55 28.66 -13.80
N GLY A 209 6.61 28.54 -12.47
CA GLY A 209 5.46 28.43 -11.60
C GLY A 209 4.83 27.03 -11.51
N THR A 210 5.34 26.03 -12.22
CA THR A 210 4.90 24.66 -12.08
C THR A 210 5.44 24.02 -10.81
N LEU A 211 4.77 22.96 -10.31
CA LEU A 211 5.17 22.23 -9.11
C LEU A 211 5.77 20.89 -9.47
N THR A 212 6.80 20.50 -8.74
CA THR A 212 7.41 19.17 -8.85
C THR A 212 7.35 18.46 -7.52
N LEU A 213 6.69 17.29 -7.48
CA LEU A 213 6.75 16.38 -6.34
C LEU A 213 8.01 15.53 -6.45
N THR A 214 8.93 15.73 -5.52
CA THR A 214 10.26 15.11 -5.51
C THR A 214 10.32 13.87 -4.62
N ARG A 215 11.47 13.15 -4.64
CA ARG A 215 11.77 12.02 -3.75
C ARG A 215 10.77 10.86 -3.81
N CYS A 216 10.22 10.56 -4.96
CA CYS A 216 9.52 9.30 -5.17
C CYS A 216 10.52 8.21 -5.57
N CYS A 217 10.60 7.14 -4.81
CA CYS A 217 11.37 5.96 -5.18
C CYS A 217 10.85 5.40 -6.51
N GLN A 218 11.71 5.26 -7.51
CA GLN A 218 11.30 4.86 -8.85
C GLN A 218 10.71 3.46 -8.87
N VAL A 219 11.38 2.51 -8.22
CA VAL A 219 10.97 1.10 -8.17
C VAL A 219 11.39 0.49 -6.83
N GLY A 220 10.67 -0.51 -6.38
CA GLY A 220 11.08 -1.42 -5.33
C GLY A 220 10.65 -2.82 -5.73
N GLY A 221 11.46 -3.81 -5.43
CA GLY A 221 11.15 -5.18 -5.78
C GLY A 221 12.11 -6.16 -5.13
N LEU A 222 11.92 -7.44 -5.44
CA LEU A 222 12.67 -8.55 -4.86
C LEU A 222 13.08 -9.51 -5.96
N GLY A 223 14.24 -10.15 -5.80
CA GLY A 223 14.76 -11.09 -6.82
C GLY A 223 15.09 -10.41 -8.16
N GLY A 224 15.08 -11.19 -9.23
CA GLY A 224 15.35 -10.69 -10.58
C GLY A 224 16.84 -10.59 -10.92
N ASN A 225 17.13 -9.90 -12.05
CA ASN A 225 18.50 -9.65 -12.50
C ASN A 225 18.60 -8.18 -12.96
N PRO A 226 19.43 -7.31 -12.33
CA PRO A 226 20.26 -7.62 -11.15
C PRO A 226 19.41 -8.07 -9.96
N TYR A 227 20.02 -8.86 -9.06
CA TYR A 227 19.32 -9.42 -7.92
C TYR A 227 19.03 -8.35 -6.87
N ARG A 228 17.79 -8.27 -6.44
CA ARG A 228 17.26 -7.36 -5.40
C ARG A 228 17.00 -8.18 -4.15
N ASP A 229 17.82 -7.99 -3.14
CA ASP A 229 17.81 -8.82 -1.94
C ASP A 229 16.81 -8.33 -0.86
N GLY A 230 16.18 -7.18 -1.07
CA GLY A 230 15.26 -6.57 -0.10
C GLY A 230 15.96 -6.04 1.15
N SER A 231 17.29 -5.90 1.13
CA SER A 231 18.05 -5.29 2.23
C SER A 231 17.72 -3.80 2.39
N PHE A 232 18.09 -3.24 3.52
CA PHE A 232 17.99 -1.80 3.74
C PHE A 232 18.79 -1.04 2.69
N GLU A 233 20.02 -1.49 2.42
CA GLU A 233 20.94 -0.92 1.46
C GLU A 233 20.35 -0.92 0.03
N TYR A 234 19.66 -2.00 -0.35
CA TYR A 234 18.94 -2.08 -1.61
C TYR A 234 17.87 -0.99 -1.68
N TYR A 235 16.98 -0.89 -0.69
CA TYR A 235 15.87 0.06 -0.74
C TYR A 235 16.33 1.52 -0.77
N ILE A 236 17.36 1.88 0.01
CA ILE A 236 17.87 3.26 0.01
C ILE A 236 18.72 3.60 -1.22
N GLY A 237 19.26 2.59 -1.91
CA GLY A 237 20.04 2.73 -3.14
C GLY A 237 19.19 2.88 -4.40
N GLU A 238 17.87 2.68 -4.32
CA GLU A 238 16.99 2.82 -5.48
C GLU A 238 16.88 4.27 -5.97
N LYS A 239 16.83 4.43 -7.29
CA LYS A 239 16.72 5.75 -7.92
C LYS A 239 15.43 6.45 -7.52
N MET A 240 15.51 7.76 -7.41
CA MET A 240 14.35 8.62 -7.23
C MET A 240 13.88 9.16 -8.58
N ARG A 241 12.57 9.39 -8.69
CA ARG A 241 11.93 10.00 -9.85
C ARG A 241 11.01 11.11 -9.38
N ASP A 242 11.17 12.29 -9.97
CA ASP A 242 10.25 13.41 -9.77
C ASP A 242 8.93 13.16 -10.51
N ASN A 243 7.83 13.64 -9.95
CA ASN A 243 6.47 13.53 -10.50
C ASN A 243 6.05 12.10 -10.86
N ASP A 244 6.54 11.10 -10.14
CA ASP A 244 6.14 9.71 -10.38
C ASP A 244 4.67 9.50 -10.01
N ALA A 245 3.92 8.83 -10.88
CA ALA A 245 2.47 8.61 -10.73
C ALA A 245 2.10 7.89 -9.41
N LYS A 246 3.00 7.09 -8.86
CA LYS A 246 2.81 6.39 -7.57
C LYS A 246 2.73 7.34 -6.37
N ALA A 247 3.23 8.58 -6.53
CA ALA A 247 3.11 9.63 -5.55
C ALA A 247 2.09 10.69 -5.96
N THR A 248 2.12 11.17 -7.23
CA THR A 248 1.25 12.26 -7.68
C THR A 248 -0.22 11.86 -7.73
N GLY A 249 -0.55 10.62 -8.10
CA GLY A 249 -1.92 10.11 -8.10
C GLY A 249 -2.56 10.20 -6.71
N PRO A 250 -2.05 9.48 -5.72
CA PRO A 250 -2.57 9.55 -4.36
C PRO A 250 -2.54 10.96 -3.76
N TYR A 251 -1.50 11.76 -4.04
CA TYR A 251 -1.43 13.16 -3.58
C TYR A 251 -2.62 13.97 -4.09
N THR A 252 -2.90 13.91 -5.39
CA THR A 252 -3.98 14.69 -6.01
C THR A 252 -5.35 14.29 -5.47
N VAL A 253 -5.60 12.98 -5.35
CA VAL A 253 -6.89 12.49 -4.82
C VAL A 253 -7.03 12.80 -3.33
N SER A 254 -5.94 12.78 -2.57
CA SER A 254 -5.94 13.18 -1.15
C SER A 254 -6.37 14.63 -0.97
N TYR A 255 -5.93 15.53 -1.84
CA TYR A 255 -6.34 16.93 -1.81
C TYR A 255 -7.87 17.04 -1.90
N THR A 256 -8.48 16.30 -2.83
CA THR A 256 -9.94 16.22 -2.95
C THR A 256 -10.60 15.76 -1.64
N HIS A 257 -10.08 14.70 -1.02
CA HIS A 257 -10.62 14.17 0.23
C HIS A 257 -10.44 15.11 1.43
N LEU A 258 -9.40 15.93 1.43
CA LEU A 258 -9.11 16.86 2.51
C LEU A 258 -9.85 18.20 2.37
N THR A 259 -10.14 18.66 1.15
CA THR A 259 -10.60 20.02 0.89
C THR A 259 -12.06 20.13 0.48
N LEU A 260 -12.62 19.14 -0.23
CA LEU A 260 -14.01 19.21 -0.66
C LEU A 260 -14.97 18.82 0.46
N PRO A 261 -16.11 19.52 0.59
CA PRO A 261 -17.19 19.10 1.48
C PRO A 261 -17.66 17.68 1.16
N THR A 262 -18.04 16.94 2.19
CA THR A 262 -18.50 15.53 2.06
C THR A 262 -19.67 15.37 1.08
N ILE A 263 -20.47 16.40 0.89
CA ILE A 263 -21.66 16.42 0.01
C ILE A 263 -21.28 16.39 -1.50
N LEU A 264 -20.07 16.84 -1.85
CA LEU A 264 -19.58 16.85 -3.24
C LEU A 264 -18.73 15.63 -3.59
N ARG A 265 -18.66 14.66 -2.70
CA ARG A 265 -17.88 13.42 -2.90
C ARG A 265 -18.79 12.36 -3.51
N VAL A 266 -18.86 12.36 -4.81
CA VAL A 266 -19.56 11.34 -5.62
C VAL A 266 -18.70 10.10 -5.67
#